data_2aecccfd3932e5d0fa58c3fd833972fc
#
_entry.id   2aecccfd3932e5d0fa58c3fd833972fc
#
_cell.length_a   1.000
_cell.length_b   1.000
_cell.length_c   1.000
_cell.angle_alpha   90.00
_cell.angle_beta   90.00
_cell.angle_gamma   90.00
#
_symmetry.space_group_name_H-M   'P 1'
#
loop_
_entity.id
_entity.type
_entity.pdbx_description
1 polymer ?
#
loop_
_entity_poly.entity_id
_entity_poly.type
_entity_poly.pdbx_seq_one_letter_code
_entity_poly.pdbx_strand_id
1 'polypeptide(L)'
;MSNEQSMRRVTAIRNGTVIDHVPSGQALRVLEMLGIAGETSVPVSLVMNVPSKKLGSKDIIKVEDRELTQSELDRLALVAPDAHVAIIRAYVVAEKLSINLGEEVVNVVRCTFSNCITTNAREPLAHRLRVVSRDPXHLRCHYCGRPQDLDELVKNAL
;
A
#
# COMPACT_ATOMS: atom_id res chain seq x y z
N MET A 1 1.71 3.30 26.34
CA MET A 1 0.43 3.98 26.52
C MET A 1 -0.17 4.42 25.20
N SER A 2 0.63 5.10 24.40
CA SER A 2 0.11 5.58 23.13
C SER A 2 -0.40 4.47 22.23
N ASN A 3 0.29 3.33 22.20
CA ASN A 3 -0.14 2.22 21.35
C ASN A 3 -1.48 1.65 21.79
N GLU A 4 -1.65 1.48 23.09
CA GLU A 4 -2.92 0.97 23.60
C GLU A 4 -4.06 1.94 23.30
N GLN A 5 -3.82 3.23 23.49
CA GLN A 5 -4.85 4.22 23.23
C GLN A 5 -5.21 4.27 21.75
N SER A 6 -4.21 4.20 20.88
CA SER A 6 -4.47 4.22 19.45
C SER A 6 -5.25 2.98 19.02
N MET A 7 -4.91 1.83 19.58
CA MET A 7 -5.59 0.60 19.22
C MET A 7 -7.03 0.54 19.71
N ARG A 8 -7.33 1.28 20.80
CA ARG A 8 -8.69 1.29 21.32
C ARG A 8 -9.64 2.09 20.46
N ARG A 9 -9.12 2.97 19.61
CA ARG A 9 -9.98 3.77 18.73
C ARG A 9 -10.60 2.92 17.64
N VAL A 10 -9.98 1.77 17.36
CA VAL A 10 -10.47 0.86 16.35
C VAL A 10 -10.72 -0.48 17.03
N THR A 11 -11.93 -1.01 16.87
CA THR A 11 -12.31 -2.27 17.48
C THR A 11 -11.39 -3.39 17.00
N ALA A 12 -11.03 -4.29 17.91
CA ALA A 12 -10.23 -5.45 17.55
C ALA A 12 -10.99 -6.31 16.54
N ILE A 13 -10.28 -6.85 15.56
CA ILE A 13 -10.90 -7.72 14.58
C ILE A 13 -10.56 -9.18 14.87
N ARG A 14 -11.48 -10.05 14.52
CA ARG A 14 -11.28 -11.48 14.74
C ARG A 14 -10.29 -12.05 13.74
N ASN A 15 -10.53 -11.78 12.46
CA ASN A 15 -9.67 -12.27 11.38
C ASN A 15 -9.50 -11.14 10.38
N GLY A 16 -8.33 -11.07 9.78
CA GLY A 16 -8.12 -10.09 8.72
C GLY A 16 -6.72 -9.53 8.74
N THR A 17 -6.58 -8.32 8.23
CA THR A 17 -5.28 -7.66 8.11
C THR A 17 -5.34 -6.30 8.79
N VAL A 18 -4.30 -6.00 9.56
CA VAL A 18 -4.11 -4.67 10.14
C VAL A 18 -2.91 -4.02 9.48
N ILE A 19 -3.10 -2.82 8.96
CA ILE A 19 -2.03 -2.04 8.36
C ILE A 19 -1.82 -0.82 9.25
N ASP A 20 -0.68 -0.79 9.94
CA ASP A 20 -0.35 0.26 10.89
C ASP A 20 0.83 1.07 10.38
N HIS A 21 1.05 2.21 10.97
CA HIS A 21 2.16 3.10 10.64
C HIS A 21 2.11 3.58 9.19
N VAL A 22 0.90 3.76 8.69
CA VAL A 22 0.71 4.38 7.39
C VAL A 22 0.90 5.88 7.57
N PRO A 23 1.64 6.56 6.68
CA PRO A 23 1.81 8.02 6.84
C PRO A 23 0.46 8.71 6.88
N SER A 24 0.35 9.71 7.76
CA SER A 24 -0.90 10.40 7.98
C SER A 24 -1.43 10.97 6.67
N GLY A 25 -2.70 10.68 6.38
CA GLY A 25 -3.32 11.16 5.16
C GLY A 25 -3.26 10.20 3.99
N GLN A 26 -2.57 9.07 4.12
CA GLN A 26 -2.40 8.15 3.01
C GLN A 26 -3.36 6.96 3.05
N ALA A 27 -4.22 6.87 4.07
CA ALA A 27 -5.08 5.68 4.19
C ALA A 27 -5.98 5.50 2.98
N LEU A 28 -6.55 6.58 2.46
CA LEU A 28 -7.47 6.47 1.32
C LEU A 28 -6.73 6.01 0.06
N ARG A 29 -5.49 6.47 -0.11
CA ARG A 29 -4.69 6.03 -1.24
C ARG A 29 -4.34 4.54 -1.09
N VAL A 30 -4.09 4.09 0.13
CA VAL A 30 -3.85 2.66 0.37
C VAL A 30 -5.07 1.84 -0.02
N LEU A 31 -6.26 2.28 0.39
CA LEU A 31 -7.47 1.56 0.02
C LEU A 31 -7.66 1.50 -1.49
N GLU A 32 -7.38 2.59 -2.16
CA GLU A 32 -7.49 2.61 -3.63
C GLU A 32 -6.47 1.65 -4.26
N MET A 33 -5.25 1.67 -3.77
CA MET A 33 -4.20 0.80 -4.29
C MET A 33 -4.54 -0.67 -4.10
N LEU A 34 -5.22 -0.99 -3.02
CA LEU A 34 -5.61 -2.37 -2.74
C LEU A 34 -6.95 -2.76 -3.39
N GLY A 35 -7.57 -1.83 -4.12
CA GLY A 35 -8.83 -2.10 -4.77
C GLY A 35 -10.00 -2.22 -3.82
N ILE A 36 -9.91 -1.58 -2.66
CA ILE A 36 -10.95 -1.68 -1.64
C ILE A 36 -11.88 -0.46 -1.66
N ALA A 37 -11.40 0.65 -2.20
CA ALA A 37 -12.18 1.88 -2.20
C ALA A 37 -13.50 1.68 -2.94
N GLY A 38 -14.57 2.10 -2.32
CA GLY A 38 -15.89 1.96 -2.91
C GLY A 38 -16.56 0.69 -2.48
N GLU A 39 -16.87 -0.17 -3.43
CA GLU A 39 -17.59 -1.39 -3.12
C GLU A 39 -16.68 -2.44 -2.51
N THR A 40 -17.03 -2.91 -1.34
CA THR A 40 -16.30 -4.00 -0.70
C THR A 40 -17.31 -4.84 0.06
N SER A 41 -17.08 -6.15 0.05
CA SER A 41 -17.94 -7.07 0.76
C SER A 41 -17.50 -7.34 2.18
N VAL A 42 -16.37 -6.79 2.60
CA VAL A 42 -15.84 -7.02 3.94
C VAL A 42 -15.83 -5.70 4.71
N PRO A 43 -15.97 -5.77 6.04
CA PRO A 43 -15.88 -4.54 6.82
C PRO A 43 -14.47 -3.98 6.81
N VAL A 44 -14.38 -2.67 6.67
CA VAL A 44 -13.11 -1.96 6.69
C VAL A 44 -13.23 -0.83 7.71
N SER A 45 -12.28 -0.78 8.63
CA SER A 45 -12.19 0.30 9.60
C SER A 45 -10.93 1.07 9.35
N LEU A 46 -11.03 2.40 9.41
CA LEU A 46 -9.81 3.17 9.31
C LEU A 46 -9.85 4.35 10.26
N VAL A 47 -8.69 4.66 10.79
CA VAL A 47 -8.49 5.79 11.68
C VAL A 47 -7.37 6.60 11.08
N MET A 48 -7.61 7.88 10.91
CA MET A 48 -6.63 8.73 10.25
C MET A 48 -6.12 9.78 11.22
N ASN A 49 -4.84 10.05 11.10
CA ASN A 49 -4.20 11.18 11.78
C ASN A 49 -4.22 11.02 13.30
N VAL A 50 -3.92 9.81 13.77
CA VAL A 50 -3.82 9.56 15.20
C VAL A 50 -2.38 9.74 15.66
N PRO A 51 -2.15 10.03 16.95
CA PRO A 51 -0.79 10.23 17.43
C PRO A 51 0.10 9.02 17.25
N SER A 52 1.35 9.26 16.89
CA SER A 52 2.35 8.21 16.71
C SER A 52 3.68 8.73 17.22
N LYS A 53 4.32 7.97 18.08
CA LYS A 53 5.64 8.36 18.59
C LYS A 53 6.66 8.34 17.47
N LYS A 54 6.52 7.40 16.54
CA LYS A 54 7.51 7.22 15.49
C LYS A 54 7.34 8.24 14.37
N LEU A 55 6.09 8.56 14.01
CA LEU A 55 5.81 9.37 12.84
C LEU A 55 5.21 10.73 13.17
N GLY A 56 4.93 11.02 14.43
CA GLY A 56 4.15 12.19 14.82
C GLY A 56 2.67 11.92 14.72
N SER A 57 2.21 11.49 13.56
CA SER A 57 0.83 11.04 13.37
C SER A 57 0.86 9.92 12.34
N LYS A 58 -0.20 9.12 12.34
CA LYS A 58 -0.27 7.98 11.44
C LYS A 58 -1.72 7.63 11.14
N ASP A 59 -1.89 6.79 10.11
CA ASP A 59 -3.17 6.19 9.79
C ASP A 59 -3.10 4.70 10.08
N ILE A 60 -4.24 4.12 10.42
CA ILE A 60 -4.36 2.67 10.68
C ILE A 60 -5.55 2.15 9.89
N ILE A 61 -5.39 1.02 9.23
CA ILE A 61 -6.45 0.41 8.44
C ILE A 61 -6.63 -1.03 8.92
N LYS A 62 -7.88 -1.44 9.13
CA LYS A 62 -8.21 -2.82 9.45
C LYS A 62 -9.19 -3.35 8.43
N VAL A 63 -8.81 -4.43 7.76
CA VAL A 63 -9.65 -5.08 6.76
C VAL A 63 -10.06 -6.44 7.31
N GLU A 64 -11.35 -6.61 7.60
CA GLU A 64 -11.82 -7.86 8.20
C GLU A 64 -11.98 -8.93 7.15
N ASP A 65 -11.68 -10.17 7.56
CA ASP A 65 -11.90 -11.37 6.76
C ASP A 65 -11.16 -11.37 5.43
N ARG A 66 -10.02 -10.68 5.38
CA ARG A 66 -9.20 -10.66 4.19
C ARG A 66 -7.74 -10.58 4.60
N GLU A 67 -6.94 -11.50 4.08
CA GLU A 67 -5.50 -11.49 4.31
C GLU A 67 -4.82 -11.03 3.03
N LEU A 68 -3.93 -10.06 3.14
CA LEU A 68 -3.27 -9.50 1.97
C LEU A 68 -2.33 -10.51 1.34
N THR A 69 -2.30 -10.53 0.02
CA THR A 69 -1.36 -11.34 -0.74
C THR A 69 -0.05 -10.62 -0.91
N GLN A 70 0.97 -11.34 -1.38
CA GLN A 70 2.26 -10.72 -1.66
C GLN A 70 2.13 -9.62 -2.72
N SER A 71 1.31 -9.85 -3.72
CA SER A 71 1.08 -8.85 -4.76
C SER A 71 0.51 -7.56 -4.15
N GLU A 72 -0.39 -7.71 -3.21
CA GLU A 72 -0.98 -6.54 -2.55
C GLU A 72 0.03 -5.83 -1.66
N LEU A 73 0.92 -6.58 -1.00
CA LEU A 73 1.99 -5.96 -0.23
C LEU A 73 2.94 -5.18 -1.14
N ASP A 74 3.21 -5.70 -2.32
CA ASP A 74 4.07 -4.99 -3.27
C ASP A 74 3.44 -3.66 -3.68
N ARG A 75 2.14 -3.66 -3.90
CA ARG A 75 1.45 -2.41 -4.22
C ARG A 75 1.45 -1.44 -3.04
N LEU A 76 1.25 -1.99 -1.84
CA LEU A 76 1.23 -1.16 -0.63
C LEU A 76 2.57 -0.46 -0.43
N ALA A 77 3.66 -1.10 -0.82
CA ALA A 77 4.98 -0.51 -0.65
C ALA A 77 5.15 0.80 -1.41
N LEU A 78 4.38 1.00 -2.47
CA LEU A 78 4.47 2.25 -3.24
C LEU A 78 3.88 3.44 -2.49
N VAL A 79 2.93 3.17 -1.61
CA VAL A 79 2.23 4.24 -0.89
C VAL A 79 2.75 4.35 0.54
N ALA A 80 3.04 3.22 1.17
CA ALA A 80 3.40 3.20 2.58
C ALA A 80 4.53 2.18 2.79
N PRO A 81 5.74 2.50 2.34
CA PRO A 81 6.84 1.53 2.40
C PRO A 81 7.27 1.16 3.82
N ASP A 82 6.94 1.99 4.78
CA ASP A 82 7.33 1.72 6.17
C ASP A 82 6.16 1.22 7.02
N ALA A 83 5.04 0.86 6.41
CA ALA A 83 3.90 0.38 7.15
C ALA A 83 4.19 -1.00 7.78
N HIS A 84 3.49 -1.27 8.85
CA HIS A 84 3.57 -2.57 9.54
C HIS A 84 2.28 -3.32 9.24
N VAL A 85 2.40 -4.52 8.72
CA VAL A 85 1.24 -5.31 8.33
C VAL A 85 1.20 -6.56 9.19
N ALA A 86 0.05 -6.80 9.79
CA ALA A 86 -0.15 -7.97 10.64
C ALA A 86 -1.40 -8.73 10.19
N ILE A 87 -1.28 -10.03 10.13
CA ILE A 87 -2.41 -10.90 9.85
C ILE A 87 -2.98 -11.35 11.19
N ILE A 88 -4.28 -11.14 11.35
CA ILE A 88 -4.98 -11.46 12.58
C ILE A 88 -5.81 -12.71 12.35
N ARG A 89 -5.70 -13.66 13.26
CA ARG A 89 -6.52 -14.87 13.25
C ARG A 89 -6.94 -15.17 14.68
N ALA A 90 -8.23 -15.33 14.88
CA ALA A 90 -8.80 -15.59 16.21
C ALA A 90 -8.37 -14.53 17.22
N TYR A 91 -8.39 -13.28 16.79
CA TYR A 91 -8.09 -12.12 17.64
C TYR A 91 -6.62 -11.96 18.02
N VAL A 92 -5.73 -12.79 17.49
CA VAL A 92 -4.30 -12.66 17.81
C VAL A 92 -3.52 -12.44 16.53
N VAL A 93 -2.34 -11.84 16.69
CA VAL A 93 -1.44 -11.64 15.56
C VAL A 93 -0.83 -12.98 15.19
N ALA A 94 -1.24 -13.52 14.05
CA ALA A 94 -0.74 -14.80 13.57
C ALA A 94 0.56 -14.64 12.79
N GLU A 95 0.66 -13.56 12.01
CA GLU A 95 1.86 -13.30 11.20
C GLU A 95 2.09 -11.80 11.14
N LYS A 96 3.35 -11.42 11.11
CA LYS A 96 3.73 -10.06 10.81
C LYS A 96 4.43 -10.07 9.46
N LEU A 97 3.94 -9.25 8.53
CA LEU A 97 4.44 -9.24 7.17
C LEU A 97 5.31 -8.02 6.96
N SER A 98 6.41 -8.21 6.26
CA SER A 98 7.34 -7.13 5.93
C SER A 98 7.00 -6.56 4.57
N ILE A 99 7.05 -5.25 4.49
CA ILE A 99 6.93 -4.54 3.22
C ILE A 99 8.34 -4.17 2.79
N ASN A 100 8.65 -4.45 1.54
CA ASN A 100 9.99 -4.20 1.04
C ASN A 100 9.91 -3.50 -0.31
N LEU A 101 10.30 -2.25 -0.33
CA LEU A 101 10.39 -1.50 -1.59
C LEU A 101 11.81 -1.63 -2.09
N GLY A 102 11.99 -2.44 -3.11
CA GLY A 102 13.32 -2.65 -3.69
C GLY A 102 13.73 -1.48 -4.59
N GLU A 103 14.79 -1.68 -5.32
CA GLU A 103 15.26 -0.66 -6.26
C GLU A 103 14.40 -0.59 -7.50
N GLU A 104 13.65 -1.65 -7.77
CA GLU A 104 12.82 -1.73 -8.96
C GLU A 104 11.50 -2.38 -8.58
N VAL A 105 10.44 -1.91 -9.24
CA VAL A 105 9.09 -2.45 -9.06
C VAL A 105 8.73 -3.13 -10.37
N VAL A 106 8.47 -4.44 -10.32
CA VAL A 106 8.25 -5.23 -11.53
C VAL A 106 6.84 -5.81 -11.53
N ASN A 107 6.06 -5.47 -12.55
CA ASN A 107 4.71 -6.00 -12.76
C ASN A 107 3.77 -5.72 -11.60
N VAL A 108 3.90 -4.56 -10.99
CA VAL A 108 2.99 -4.11 -9.93
C VAL A 108 2.07 -3.02 -10.45
N VAL A 109 2.62 -2.06 -11.16
CA VAL A 109 1.86 -0.97 -11.77
C VAL A 109 2.41 -0.74 -13.18
N ARG A 110 1.60 -0.09 -14.00
CA ARG A 110 1.99 0.25 -15.36
C ARG A 110 2.51 1.67 -15.43
N CYS A 111 3.40 1.92 -16.40
CA CYS A 111 3.80 3.28 -16.72
C CYS A 111 2.56 4.12 -17.03
N THR A 112 2.56 5.35 -16.55
CA THR A 112 1.41 6.22 -16.71
C THR A 112 1.34 6.92 -18.07
N PHE A 113 2.36 6.76 -18.88
CA PHE A 113 2.42 7.41 -20.19
C PHE A 113 1.95 6.47 -21.30
N SER A 114 0.93 6.89 -22.02
CA SER A 114 0.29 6.04 -23.01
C SER A 114 1.18 5.68 -24.18
N ASN A 115 2.20 6.50 -24.44
CA ASN A 115 3.10 6.23 -25.56
C ASN A 115 4.36 5.49 -25.15
N CYS A 116 4.38 4.90 -23.95
CA CYS A 116 5.47 4.06 -23.55
C CYS A 116 5.37 2.72 -24.25
N ILE A 117 6.52 2.11 -24.56
CA ILE A 117 6.53 0.82 -25.26
C ILE A 117 5.83 -0.27 -24.46
N THR A 118 5.77 -0.13 -23.14
CA THR A 118 5.11 -1.15 -22.31
C THR A 118 3.60 -1.15 -22.48
N THR A 119 3.03 -0.13 -23.11
CA THR A 119 1.61 -0.13 -23.38
C THR A 119 1.27 -0.81 -24.71
N ASN A 120 2.29 -1.21 -25.47
CA ASN A 120 2.06 -1.84 -26.77
C ASN A 120 1.79 -3.34 -26.54
N ALA A 121 0.57 -3.75 -26.88
CA ALA A 121 0.15 -5.14 -26.68
C ALA A 121 0.98 -6.13 -27.51
N ARG A 122 1.59 -5.67 -28.57
CA ARG A 122 2.41 -6.51 -29.43
C ARG A 122 3.81 -6.75 -28.88
N GLU A 123 4.18 -5.99 -27.84
CA GLU A 123 5.50 -6.05 -27.23
C GLU A 123 5.32 -6.40 -25.75
N PRO A 124 5.13 -7.67 -25.41
CA PRO A 124 4.80 -8.02 -24.03
C PRO A 124 6.02 -7.93 -23.12
N LEU A 125 6.32 -6.72 -22.69
CA LEU A 125 7.42 -6.46 -21.79
C LEU A 125 6.93 -6.43 -20.36
N ALA A 126 7.77 -6.86 -19.43
CA ALA A 126 7.48 -6.70 -18.02
C ALA A 126 7.42 -5.22 -17.70
N HIS A 127 6.44 -4.84 -16.88
CA HIS A 127 6.33 -3.45 -16.45
C HIS A 127 7.35 -3.19 -15.37
N ARG A 128 8.32 -2.32 -15.64
CA ARG A 128 9.43 -2.05 -14.73
C ARG A 128 9.50 -0.57 -14.43
N LEU A 129 9.47 -0.24 -13.15
CA LEU A 129 9.67 1.12 -12.70
C LEU A 129 10.85 1.15 -11.73
N ARG A 130 11.72 2.11 -11.90
CA ARG A 130 12.87 2.27 -11.02
C ARG A 130 12.52 3.21 -9.87
N VAL A 131 12.96 2.86 -8.67
CA VAL A 131 12.77 3.71 -7.50
C VAL A 131 13.97 4.65 -7.43
N VAL A 132 13.75 5.92 -7.78
CA VAL A 132 14.84 6.90 -7.77
C VAL A 132 14.97 7.61 -6.45
N SER A 133 13.92 7.61 -5.65
CA SER A 133 13.94 8.22 -4.33
C SER A 133 12.90 7.54 -3.48
N ARG A 134 13.20 7.35 -2.20
CA ARG A 134 12.30 6.67 -1.29
C ARG A 134 11.49 7.62 -0.42
N ASP A 135 12.00 8.81 -0.20
CA ASP A 135 11.35 9.75 0.68
C ASP A 135 11.52 11.16 0.12
N PRO A 136 10.54 11.56 -0.67
CA PRO A 136 9.36 10.85 -1.14
C PRO A 136 9.62 9.91 -2.32
N UNK A 137 8.82 8.88 -2.80
CA UNK A 137 8.90 8.03 -3.56
C UNK A 137 8.81 8.51 -4.70
N HIS A 138 9.69 8.51 -5.36
CA HIS A 138 9.71 8.91 -6.77
C HIS A 138 10.13 7.72 -7.62
N LEU A 139 9.42 7.53 -8.69
CA LEU A 139 9.70 6.42 -9.60
C LEU A 139 9.82 6.95 -11.01
N ARG A 140 10.62 6.23 -11.82
CA ARG A 140 10.73 6.47 -13.25
C ARG A 140 10.56 5.16 -13.99
N CYS A 141 9.93 5.24 -15.15
CA CYS A 141 9.80 4.05 -15.99
C CYS A 141 11.17 3.60 -16.46
N HIS A 142 11.41 2.29 -16.37
CA HIS A 142 12.67 1.72 -16.84
C HIS A 142 12.88 1.95 -18.33
N TYR A 143 11.80 1.91 -19.11
CA TYR A 143 11.92 1.97 -20.57
C TYR A 143 11.89 3.39 -21.12
N CYS A 144 10.90 4.19 -20.72
CA CYS A 144 10.80 5.54 -21.28
C CYS A 144 11.49 6.60 -20.41
N GLY A 145 11.87 6.25 -19.20
CA GLY A 145 12.61 7.14 -18.31
C GLY A 145 11.82 8.27 -17.69
N ARG A 146 10.52 8.35 -17.98
CA ARG A 146 9.72 9.47 -17.51
C ARG A 146 9.35 9.31 -16.04
N PRO A 147 9.34 10.41 -15.28
CA PRO A 147 8.91 10.34 -13.88
C PRO A 147 7.41 10.04 -13.81
N GLN A 148 7.03 9.31 -12.79
CA GLN A 148 5.66 8.87 -12.62
C GLN A 148 4.99 9.65 -11.49
N ASP A 149 3.76 10.07 -11.74
CA ASP A 149 2.95 10.69 -10.70
C ASP A 149 2.30 9.59 -9.86
N LEU A 150 2.46 9.65 -8.55
CA LEU A 150 1.98 8.58 -7.69
C LEU A 150 0.47 8.41 -7.76
N ASP A 151 -0.28 9.52 -7.84
CA ASP A 151 -1.72 9.42 -7.96
C ASP A 151 -2.14 8.69 -9.23
N GLU A 152 -1.41 8.92 -10.30
CA GLU A 152 -1.70 8.22 -11.55
C GLU A 152 -1.29 6.75 -11.46
N LEU A 153 -0.17 6.47 -10.80
CA LEU A 153 0.26 5.08 -10.64
C LEU A 153 -0.74 4.25 -9.87
N VAL A 154 -1.35 4.84 -8.84
CA VAL A 154 -2.34 4.12 -8.05
C VAL A 154 -3.48 3.65 -8.94
N LYS A 155 -3.84 4.44 -9.94
CA LYS A 155 -4.91 4.08 -10.88
C LYS A 155 -4.46 3.06 -11.92
N ASN A 156 -3.16 2.83 -12.04
CA ASN A 156 -2.59 1.95 -13.04
C ASN A 156 -2.05 0.64 -12.45
N ALA A 157 -2.57 0.23 -11.31
CA ALA A 157 -2.16 -1.03 -10.70
C ALA A 157 -2.55 -2.21 -11.59
N LEU A 158 -1.69 -3.21 -11.64
CA LEU A 158 -1.94 -4.41 -12.44
C LEU A 158 -2.83 -5.42 -11.74
#